data_cbeeeb6a214310a4edc5e21cd11caa76
#
_entry.id   cbeeeb6a214310a4edc5e21cd11caa76
#
_cell.length_a   1.000
_cell.length_b   1.000
_cell.length_c   1.000
_cell.angle_alpha   90.00
_cell.angle_beta   90.00
_cell.angle_gamma   90.00
#
_symmetry.space_group_name_H-M   'P 1'
#
loop_
_entity.id
_entity.type
_entity.pdbx_description
1 polymer ?
#
loop_
_entity_poly.entity_id
_entity_poly.type
_entity_poly.pdbx_seq_one_letter_code
_entity_poly.pdbx_strand_id
1 'polypeptide(L)'
;MVSARRNVINTLWFISFFGMAITGFLPLILGNTTLNGWWMILHVSIAPLFSISLAILALYCAKKMGIDFKDISESGLSRIFFWLFLFLFIPNALSILFSMNTWFVSSTQYVFLEVHFYSAIGMLLLVVLHFNFSRKNKG
;
A
#
# COMPACT_ATOMS: atom_id res chain seq x y z
N MET A 1 -12.87 24.01 -6.68
CA MET A 1 -13.17 23.06 -5.60
C MET A 1 -12.64 21.62 -5.85
N VAL A 2 -12.65 21.10 -7.08
CA VAL A 2 -12.20 19.71 -7.39
C VAL A 2 -10.70 19.52 -7.16
N SER A 3 -9.84 20.50 -7.46
CA SER A 3 -8.39 20.39 -7.29
C SER A 3 -7.96 20.33 -5.81
N ALA A 4 -8.60 21.09 -4.95
CA ALA A 4 -8.30 21.11 -3.51
C ALA A 4 -8.63 19.74 -2.85
N ARG A 5 -9.78 19.15 -3.18
CA ARG A 5 -10.15 17.81 -2.69
C ARG A 5 -9.15 16.73 -3.12
N ARG A 6 -8.67 16.79 -4.36
CA ARG A 6 -7.66 15.84 -4.86
C ARG A 6 -6.36 15.96 -4.09
N ASN A 7 -5.90 17.16 -3.81
CA ASN A 7 -4.66 17.39 -3.07
C ASN A 7 -4.77 16.84 -1.64
N VAL A 8 -5.91 17.02 -0.97
CA VAL A 8 -6.15 16.46 0.38
C VAL A 8 -6.11 14.92 0.37
N ILE A 9 -6.78 14.27 -0.57
CA ILE A 9 -6.80 12.81 -0.67
C ILE A 9 -5.40 12.27 -0.94
N ASN A 10 -4.66 12.86 -1.87
CA ASN A 10 -3.28 12.46 -2.15
C ASN A 10 -2.39 12.63 -0.91
N THR A 11 -2.51 13.76 -0.20
CA THR A 11 -1.72 14.02 1.01
C THR A 11 -2.06 13.00 2.12
N LEU A 12 -3.34 12.71 2.34
CA LEU A 12 -3.76 11.70 3.32
C LEU A 12 -3.22 10.31 2.97
N TRP A 13 -3.31 9.92 1.70
CA TRP A 13 -2.76 8.65 1.23
C TRP A 13 -1.24 8.58 1.46
N PHE A 14 -0.51 9.63 1.11
CA PHE A 14 0.94 9.70 1.33
C PHE A 14 1.30 9.59 2.82
N ILE A 15 0.69 10.40 3.66
CA ILE A 15 0.97 10.40 5.10
C ILE A 15 0.66 9.03 5.70
N SER A 16 -0.49 8.43 5.36
CA SER A 16 -0.87 7.12 5.89
C SER A 16 0.02 6.00 5.33
N PHE A 17 0.41 6.04 4.04
CA PHE A 17 1.33 5.07 3.45
C PHE A 17 2.71 5.11 4.12
N PHE A 18 3.31 6.29 4.27
CA PHE A 18 4.60 6.44 4.96
C PHE A 18 4.49 6.08 6.44
N GLY A 19 3.40 6.45 7.10
CA GLY A 19 3.12 6.04 8.47
C GLY A 19 3.07 4.52 8.62
N MET A 20 2.39 3.81 7.72
CA MET A 20 2.36 2.34 7.68
C MET A 20 3.75 1.74 7.41
N ALA A 21 4.49 2.29 6.45
CA ALA A 21 5.84 1.82 6.13
C ALA A 21 6.81 2.00 7.31
N ILE A 22 6.81 3.17 7.93
CA ILE A 22 7.68 3.45 9.09
C ILE A 22 7.31 2.55 10.26
N THR A 23 6.04 2.48 10.63
CA THR A 23 5.61 1.68 11.79
C THR A 23 5.75 0.17 11.55
N GLY A 24 5.71 -0.29 10.30
CA GLY A 24 5.91 -1.70 9.95
C GLY A 24 7.37 -2.11 9.84
N PHE A 25 8.22 -1.31 9.18
CA PHE A 25 9.60 -1.70 8.88
C PHE A 25 10.62 -1.19 9.90
N LEU A 26 10.44 0.01 10.48
CA LEU A 26 11.42 0.58 11.40
C LEU A 26 11.68 -0.30 12.63
N PRO A 27 10.67 -0.89 13.31
CA PRO A 27 10.92 -1.80 14.42
C PRO A 27 11.77 -3.01 14.03
N LEU A 28 11.57 -3.56 12.83
CA LEU A 28 12.34 -4.69 12.32
C LEU A 28 13.80 -4.30 12.07
N ILE A 29 14.04 -3.11 11.51
CA ILE A 29 15.40 -2.57 11.30
C ILE A 29 16.10 -2.34 12.64
N LEU A 30 15.36 -1.96 13.69
CA LEU A 30 15.89 -1.78 15.05
C LEU A 30 16.08 -3.10 15.82
N GLY A 31 15.91 -4.25 15.17
CA GLY A 31 16.17 -5.59 15.75
C GLY A 31 14.98 -6.23 16.46
N ASN A 32 13.78 -5.67 16.38
CA ASN A 32 12.58 -6.33 16.87
C ASN A 32 12.14 -7.42 15.89
N THR A 33 11.95 -8.63 16.38
CA THR A 33 11.50 -9.76 15.55
C THR A 33 10.00 -9.72 15.26
N THR A 34 9.23 -8.98 16.04
CA THR A 34 7.76 -8.83 15.89
C THR A 34 7.32 -7.41 16.20
N LEU A 35 6.24 -7.02 15.54
CA LEU A 35 5.58 -5.75 15.86
C LEU A 35 4.88 -5.88 17.22
N ASN A 36 5.28 -5.08 18.20
CA ASN A 36 4.71 -5.09 19.56
C ASN A 36 4.54 -3.68 20.13
N GLY A 37 3.83 -3.58 21.25
CA GLY A 37 3.65 -2.34 21.98
C GLY A 37 3.10 -1.20 21.13
N TRP A 38 3.68 -0.01 21.29
CA TRP A 38 3.24 1.21 20.60
C TRP A 38 3.36 1.14 19.08
N TRP A 39 4.35 0.43 18.53
CA TRP A 39 4.51 0.26 17.09
C TRP A 39 3.32 -0.48 16.48
N MET A 40 2.85 -1.53 17.13
CA MET A 40 1.67 -2.28 16.69
C MET A 40 0.41 -1.40 16.77
N ILE A 41 0.21 -0.67 17.88
CA ILE A 41 -0.96 0.20 18.05
C ILE A 41 -0.99 1.27 16.96
N LEU A 42 0.13 1.94 16.69
CA LEU A 42 0.22 2.96 15.65
C LEU A 42 -0.04 2.36 14.26
N HIS A 43 0.58 1.22 13.95
CA HIS A 43 0.40 0.54 12.68
C HIS A 43 -1.06 0.19 12.42
N VAL A 44 -1.72 -0.46 13.36
CA VAL A 44 -3.14 -0.85 13.26
C VAL A 44 -4.06 0.38 13.21
N SER A 45 -3.72 1.46 13.93
CA SER A 45 -4.53 2.69 13.93
C SER A 45 -4.45 3.46 12.60
N ILE A 46 -3.31 3.41 11.91
CA ILE A 46 -3.11 4.06 10.61
C ILE A 46 -3.72 3.24 9.47
N ALA A 47 -3.80 1.91 9.61
CA ALA A 47 -4.27 1.01 8.55
C ALA A 47 -5.65 1.36 7.97
N PRO A 48 -6.69 1.70 8.76
CA PRO A 48 -7.99 2.13 8.22
C PRO A 48 -7.89 3.42 7.39
N LEU A 49 -7.11 4.40 7.83
CA LEU A 49 -6.91 5.65 7.11
C LEU A 49 -6.23 5.40 5.75
N PHE A 50 -5.21 4.54 5.75
CA PHE A 50 -4.55 4.12 4.52
C PHE A 50 -5.51 3.42 3.57
N SER A 51 -6.26 2.43 4.05
CA SER A 51 -7.21 1.66 3.23
C SER A 51 -8.31 2.53 2.63
N ILE A 52 -8.90 3.43 3.43
CA ILE A 52 -9.96 4.34 2.97
C ILE A 52 -9.41 5.34 1.94
N SER A 53 -8.26 5.96 2.22
CA SER A 53 -7.65 6.92 1.29
C SER A 53 -7.24 6.25 -0.03
N LEU A 54 -6.74 5.01 0.02
CA LEU A 54 -6.41 4.21 -1.15
C LEU A 54 -7.66 3.84 -1.96
N ALA A 55 -8.75 3.43 -1.31
CA ALA A 55 -10.01 3.12 -2.00
C ALA A 55 -10.58 4.34 -2.72
N ILE A 56 -10.58 5.51 -2.10
CA ILE A 56 -11.03 6.76 -2.73
C ILE A 56 -10.13 7.13 -3.91
N LEU A 57 -8.80 7.00 -3.76
CA LEU A 57 -7.84 7.25 -4.82
C LEU A 57 -8.04 6.28 -5.99
N ALA A 58 -8.24 4.99 -5.72
CA ALA A 58 -8.51 3.97 -6.73
C ALA A 58 -9.77 4.27 -7.54
N LEU A 59 -10.88 4.64 -6.88
CA LEU A 59 -12.12 5.04 -7.55
C LEU A 59 -11.93 6.28 -8.42
N TYR A 60 -11.17 7.26 -7.94
CA TYR A 60 -10.85 8.46 -8.71
C TYR A 60 -10.02 8.14 -9.96
N CYS A 61 -8.98 7.29 -9.79
CA CYS A 61 -8.11 6.87 -10.89
C CYS A 61 -8.85 5.97 -11.89
N ALA A 62 -9.72 5.08 -11.44
CA ALA A 62 -10.52 4.21 -12.31
C ALA A 62 -11.42 5.03 -13.25
N LYS A 63 -12.03 6.13 -12.75
CA LYS A 63 -12.86 7.03 -13.56
C LYS A 63 -12.06 7.82 -14.60
N LYS A 64 -10.80 8.13 -14.30
CA LYS A 64 -9.96 9.02 -15.14
C LYS A 64 -9.07 8.26 -16.11
N MET A 65 -8.50 7.13 -15.69
CA MET A 65 -7.38 6.51 -16.39
C MET A 65 -7.71 5.23 -17.13
N GLY A 66 -8.92 4.70 -17.14
CA GLY A 66 -9.24 3.44 -17.83
C GLY A 66 -8.09 2.42 -17.83
N ILE A 67 -8.35 1.17 -18.01
CA ILE A 67 -7.28 0.17 -18.17
C ILE A 67 -7.01 0.03 -19.68
N ASP A 68 -6.10 0.84 -20.22
CA ASP A 68 -5.61 0.65 -21.59
C ASP A 68 -4.22 0.02 -21.56
N PHE A 69 -4.15 -1.31 -21.74
CA PHE A 69 -2.90 -2.07 -21.79
C PHE A 69 -2.12 -1.91 -23.11
N LYS A 70 -2.69 -1.23 -24.12
CA LYS A 70 -2.04 -1.02 -25.41
C LYS A 70 -1.06 0.16 -25.40
N ASP A 71 -1.23 1.08 -24.46
CA ASP A 71 -0.35 2.24 -24.34
C ASP A 71 0.85 1.91 -23.42
N ILE A 72 1.92 1.36 -24.04
CA ILE A 72 3.20 1.05 -23.38
C ILE A 72 4.10 2.31 -23.32
N SER A 73 3.55 3.50 -23.40
CA SER A 73 4.28 4.73 -23.14
C SER A 73 4.76 4.79 -21.68
N GLU A 74 5.73 5.65 -21.36
CA GLU A 74 6.21 5.80 -19.98
C GLU A 74 5.07 6.22 -19.01
N SER A 75 4.06 6.93 -19.51
CA SER A 75 2.82 7.22 -18.77
C SER A 75 1.99 5.96 -18.53
N GLY A 76 2.02 5.00 -19.45
CA GLY A 76 1.41 3.68 -19.33
C GLY A 76 2.07 2.83 -18.24
N LEU A 77 3.40 2.82 -18.15
CA LEU A 77 4.14 2.10 -17.11
C LEU A 77 3.79 2.60 -15.70
N SER A 78 3.75 3.91 -15.50
CA SER A 78 3.34 4.49 -14.22
C SER A 78 1.92 4.06 -13.83
N ARG A 79 1.02 3.93 -14.80
CA ARG A 79 -0.35 3.46 -14.63
C ARG A 79 -0.40 1.97 -14.25
N ILE A 80 0.41 1.15 -14.91
CA ILE A 80 0.54 -0.29 -14.62
C ILE A 80 1.04 -0.50 -13.19
N PHE A 81 2.07 0.23 -12.74
CA PHE A 81 2.57 0.13 -11.37
C PHE A 81 1.52 0.50 -10.32
N PHE A 82 0.67 1.49 -10.60
CA PHE A 82 -0.43 1.84 -9.72
C PHE A 82 -1.47 0.70 -9.60
N TRP A 83 -1.85 0.07 -10.72
CA TRP A 83 -2.80 -1.05 -10.71
C TRP A 83 -2.20 -2.30 -10.07
N LEU A 84 -0.92 -2.58 -10.29
CA LEU A 84 -0.21 -3.66 -9.59
C LEU A 84 -0.15 -3.43 -8.08
N PHE A 85 0.06 -2.18 -7.66
CA PHE A 85 0.00 -1.81 -6.25
C PHE A 85 -1.38 -2.12 -5.63
N LEU A 86 -2.46 -1.73 -6.31
CA LEU A 86 -3.83 -2.04 -5.86
C LEU A 86 -4.09 -3.55 -5.81
N PHE A 87 -3.62 -4.29 -6.82
CA PHE A 87 -3.74 -5.74 -6.84
C PHE A 87 -3.00 -6.39 -5.67
N LEU A 88 -1.79 -5.91 -5.37
CA LEU A 88 -0.97 -6.43 -4.28
C LEU A 88 -1.50 -6.03 -2.88
N PHE A 89 -2.25 -4.94 -2.80
CA PHE A 89 -2.93 -4.53 -1.56
C PHE A 89 -3.98 -5.56 -1.10
N ILE A 90 -4.65 -6.25 -2.03
CA ILE A 90 -5.67 -7.26 -1.68
C ILE A 90 -5.09 -8.40 -0.83
N PRO A 91 -4.07 -9.15 -1.28
CA PRO A 91 -3.47 -10.20 -0.45
C PRO A 91 -2.81 -9.63 0.82
N ASN A 92 -2.26 -8.41 0.78
CA ASN A 92 -1.71 -7.74 1.95
C ASN A 92 -2.78 -7.53 3.03
N ALA A 93 -3.92 -6.98 2.68
CA ALA A 93 -5.01 -6.72 3.63
C ALA A 93 -5.69 -8.03 4.11
N LEU A 94 -5.93 -8.99 3.21
CA LEU A 94 -6.56 -10.27 3.55
C LEU A 94 -5.65 -11.11 4.45
N SER A 95 -4.35 -11.12 4.22
CA SER A 95 -3.42 -11.92 5.01
C SER A 95 -3.41 -11.51 6.49
N ILE A 96 -3.45 -10.21 6.79
CA ILE A 96 -3.51 -9.77 8.19
C ILE A 96 -4.85 -10.13 8.85
N LEU A 97 -5.98 -10.03 8.12
CA LEU A 97 -7.29 -10.44 8.62
C LEU A 97 -7.32 -11.94 8.93
N PHE A 98 -6.71 -12.77 8.07
CA PHE A 98 -6.64 -14.22 8.29
C PHE A 98 -5.64 -14.58 9.39
N SER A 99 -4.53 -13.87 9.53
CA SER A 99 -3.57 -14.12 10.61
C SER A 99 -4.15 -13.87 12.00
N MET A 100 -5.11 -12.95 12.12
CA MET A 100 -5.79 -12.63 13.39
C MET A 100 -6.98 -13.56 13.68
N ASN A 101 -7.34 -14.45 12.74
CA ASN A 101 -8.50 -15.30 12.89
C ASN A 101 -8.14 -16.60 13.68
N THR A 102 -8.88 -16.87 14.73
CA THR A 102 -8.70 -18.05 15.61
C THR A 102 -9.07 -19.38 14.95
N TRP A 103 -9.68 -19.35 13.73
CA TRP A 103 -10.01 -20.58 12.98
C TRP A 103 -8.79 -21.28 12.41
N PHE A 104 -7.67 -20.57 12.26
CA PHE A 104 -6.44 -21.11 11.73
C PHE A 104 -5.46 -21.51 12.83
N VAL A 105 -4.75 -22.61 12.61
CA VAL A 105 -3.66 -23.03 13.48
C VAL A 105 -2.49 -22.03 13.39
N SER A 106 -1.69 -21.95 14.46
CA SER A 106 -0.62 -20.96 14.57
C SER A 106 0.39 -20.99 13.40
N SER A 107 0.69 -22.16 12.87
CA SER A 107 1.57 -22.30 11.69
C SER A 107 1.00 -21.60 10.44
N THR A 108 -0.32 -21.72 10.22
CA THR A 108 -1.00 -21.05 9.09
C THR A 108 -1.08 -19.55 9.31
N GLN A 109 -1.32 -19.11 10.55
CA GLN A 109 -1.30 -17.68 10.90
C GLN A 109 0.07 -17.06 10.61
N TYR A 110 1.16 -17.79 10.89
CA TYR A 110 2.52 -17.35 10.58
C TYR A 110 2.73 -17.15 9.08
N VAL A 111 2.26 -18.08 8.24
CA VAL A 111 2.32 -17.95 6.78
C VAL A 111 1.58 -16.69 6.29
N PHE A 112 0.42 -16.36 6.88
CA PHE A 112 -0.29 -15.13 6.55
C PHE A 112 0.49 -13.88 6.93
N LEU A 113 1.20 -13.89 8.06
CA LEU A 113 2.08 -12.78 8.43
C LEU A 113 3.25 -12.60 7.45
N GLU A 114 3.83 -13.71 6.95
CA GLU A 114 4.85 -13.66 5.91
C GLU A 114 4.29 -13.08 4.60
N VAL A 115 3.09 -13.51 4.18
CA VAL A 115 2.41 -12.95 2.99
C VAL A 115 2.20 -11.45 3.17
N HIS A 116 1.75 -11.00 4.35
CA HIS A 116 1.60 -9.58 4.67
C HIS A 116 2.93 -8.84 4.51
N PHE A 117 4.00 -9.36 5.09
CA PHE A 117 5.31 -8.74 5.05
C PHE A 117 5.89 -8.63 3.63
N TYR A 118 5.90 -9.72 2.86
CA TYR A 118 6.44 -9.71 1.50
C TYR A 118 5.60 -8.89 0.53
N SER A 119 4.27 -8.89 0.68
CA SER A 119 3.40 -8.03 -0.12
C SER A 119 3.61 -6.55 0.22
N ALA A 120 3.86 -6.19 1.48
CA ALA A 120 4.20 -4.82 1.88
C ALA A 120 5.53 -4.35 1.26
N ILE A 121 6.56 -5.20 1.20
CA ILE A 121 7.81 -4.91 0.49
C ILE A 121 7.53 -4.66 -1.00
N GLY A 122 6.75 -5.53 -1.62
CA GLY A 122 6.36 -5.39 -3.02
C GLY A 122 5.63 -4.07 -3.28
N MET A 123 4.70 -3.68 -2.41
CA MET A 123 3.99 -2.41 -2.49
C MET A 123 4.93 -1.21 -2.39
N LEU A 124 5.90 -1.25 -1.47
CA LEU A 124 6.91 -0.19 -1.33
C LEU A 124 7.75 -0.04 -2.61
N LEU A 125 8.21 -1.15 -3.19
CA LEU A 125 8.95 -1.15 -4.46
C LEU A 125 8.11 -0.57 -5.61
N LEU A 126 6.84 -0.94 -5.73
CA LEU A 126 5.94 -0.43 -6.76
C LEU A 126 5.72 1.09 -6.64
N VAL A 127 5.63 1.62 -5.42
CA VAL A 127 5.55 3.07 -5.19
C VAL A 127 6.82 3.77 -5.65
N VAL A 128 8.00 3.25 -5.32
CA VAL A 128 9.29 3.81 -5.77
C VAL A 128 9.38 3.80 -7.29
N LEU A 129 9.02 2.69 -7.94
CA LEU A 129 9.01 2.57 -9.39
C LEU A 129 8.01 3.54 -10.03
N HIS A 130 6.78 3.63 -9.49
CA HIS A 130 5.77 4.57 -9.97
C HIS A 130 6.29 6.01 -9.99
N PHE A 131 6.97 6.44 -8.91
CA PHE A 131 7.54 7.80 -8.85
C PHE A 131 8.71 8.01 -9.81
N ASN A 132 9.60 7.04 -9.94
CA ASN A 132 10.73 7.14 -10.85
C ASN A 132 10.26 7.31 -12.30
N PHE A 133 9.29 6.51 -12.75
CA PHE A 133 8.74 6.62 -14.10
C PHE A 133 7.85 7.86 -14.30
N SER A 134 7.14 8.29 -13.26
CA SER A 134 6.35 9.53 -13.32
C SER A 134 7.19 10.80 -13.40
N ARG A 135 8.42 10.79 -12.88
CA ARG A 135 9.35 11.93 -12.96
C ARG A 135 9.96 12.12 -14.35
N LYS A 136 10.34 11.03 -15.01
CA LYS A 136 10.93 11.08 -16.35
C LYS A 136 10.02 11.71 -17.39
N ASN A 137 8.71 11.66 -17.20
CA ASN A 137 7.73 12.25 -18.13
C ASN A 137 7.52 13.76 -17.99
N LYS A 138 8.19 14.42 -17.07
CA LYS A 138 8.04 15.87 -16.84
C LYS A 138 9.24 16.70 -17.28
N GLY A 139 10.29 16.08 -17.77
CA GLY A 139 11.47 16.72 -18.35
C GLY A 139 11.51 16.51 -19.86
#